data_5721292e8c875f96f0a5828b9d65a3a4
#
_entry.id   5721292e8c875f96f0a5828b9d65a3a4
#
_cell.length_a   1.000
_cell.length_b   1.000
_cell.length_c   1.000
_cell.angle_alpha   90.00
_cell.angle_beta   90.00
_cell.angle_gamma   90.00
#
_symmetry.space_group_name_H-M   'P 1'
#
loop_
_entity.id
_entity.type
_entity.pdbx_description
1 polymer ?
#
loop_
_entity_poly.entity_id
_entity_poly.type
_entity_poly.pdbx_seq_one_letter_code
_entity_poly.pdbx_strand_id
1 'polypeptide(L)'
;MLASGTPEVRTRSAGRPFWRFSAFPLTRCPAMSDRDAQVCQRVVRQHARTFHMASVFLPPKKRRAAFALYAFCRVADDIVDRADRANTSRGCEASPDVVAALGEHERKLQEALAGAPKDPVFRELDRVMGDFGVPASVLRELLDGVAMDLRPARYDTWSDLAQYCEGVASSVGEMCTYVFGVQGDVEVRTVALRYARTLGLAMQLTNILRDVGEDARRGRCYLPARDLAMFGLSVDDVLTGQLQAADPRWQRFMRQQISRARALYDAAMPGIPLLSPDAQRCAWACAIGYSGILGAIEAIGFDSLTHRARLGTASRLQVLWQVGRTRPVSQPTRPHPLMAGPQMPWASGDTSQSDELVRIA
;
A
#
# COMPACT_ATOMS: atom_id res chain seq x y z
N MET A 1 13.83 -87.91 -3.85
CA MET A 1 14.26 -86.93 -4.84
C MET A 1 13.32 -85.75 -4.73
N LEU A 2 13.87 -84.64 -4.21
CA LEU A 2 13.17 -83.45 -3.83
C LEU A 2 13.20 -82.49 -4.98
N ALA A 3 12.05 -81.97 -5.38
CA ALA A 3 11.92 -80.85 -6.31
C ALA A 3 11.48 -79.59 -5.55
N SER A 4 12.31 -78.61 -5.52
CA SER A 4 12.11 -77.30 -4.92
C SER A 4 11.26 -76.39 -5.81
N GLY A 5 10.15 -75.95 -5.29
CA GLY A 5 9.30 -74.91 -5.87
C GLY A 5 9.49 -73.59 -5.14
N THR A 6 10.00 -72.59 -5.82
CA THR A 6 10.08 -71.20 -5.33
C THR A 6 8.74 -70.49 -5.54
N PRO A 7 8.21 -69.67 -4.61
CA PRO A 7 6.99 -68.94 -4.81
C PRO A 7 7.26 -67.60 -5.52
N GLU A 8 6.51 -67.36 -6.58
CA GLU A 8 6.40 -66.08 -7.29
C GLU A 8 5.82 -64.99 -6.38
N VAL A 9 6.59 -63.92 -6.20
CA VAL A 9 6.13 -62.70 -5.53
C VAL A 9 5.36 -61.87 -6.54
N ARG A 10 4.04 -61.84 -6.42
CA ARG A 10 3.16 -60.89 -7.13
C ARG A 10 3.36 -59.49 -6.59
N THR A 11 4.02 -58.63 -7.36
CA THR A 11 4.07 -57.18 -7.11
C THR A 11 2.69 -56.57 -7.34
N ARG A 12 2.07 -56.10 -6.27
CA ARG A 12 0.86 -55.25 -6.32
C ARG A 12 1.24 -53.90 -6.90
N SER A 13 0.64 -53.53 -8.03
CA SER A 13 0.69 -52.20 -8.62
C SER A 13 0.18 -51.14 -7.65
N ALA A 14 1.05 -50.18 -7.31
CA ALA A 14 0.69 -49.02 -6.52
C ALA A 14 -0.37 -48.17 -7.27
N GLY A 15 -1.53 -48.01 -6.65
CA GLY A 15 -2.61 -47.17 -7.14
C GLY A 15 -2.16 -45.72 -7.25
N ARG A 16 -2.36 -45.14 -8.42
CA ARG A 16 -2.17 -43.71 -8.65
C ARG A 16 -3.13 -42.90 -7.79
N PRO A 17 -2.70 -41.81 -7.13
CA PRO A 17 -3.61 -40.97 -6.37
C PRO A 17 -4.56 -40.25 -7.34
N PHE A 18 -5.86 -40.35 -7.04
CA PHE A 18 -6.97 -39.83 -7.79
C PHE A 18 -7.18 -38.34 -7.45
N TRP A 19 -6.26 -37.45 -7.89
CA TRP A 19 -6.50 -36.00 -7.92
C TRP A 19 -6.76 -35.60 -9.35
N ARG A 20 -8.02 -35.73 -9.78
CA ARG A 20 -8.50 -35.03 -10.98
C ARG A 20 -8.61 -33.54 -10.62
N PHE A 21 -7.60 -32.76 -10.98
CA PHE A 21 -7.81 -31.35 -11.21
C PHE A 21 -8.80 -31.22 -12.36
N SER A 22 -10.03 -30.83 -12.07
CA SER A 22 -10.96 -30.32 -13.07
C SER A 22 -10.26 -29.13 -13.73
N ALA A 23 -9.87 -29.32 -14.99
CA ALA A 23 -9.45 -28.23 -15.84
C ALA A 23 -10.64 -27.30 -15.96
N PHE A 24 -10.61 -26.16 -15.27
CA PHE A 24 -11.45 -25.04 -15.59
C PHE A 24 -11.24 -24.73 -17.08
N PRO A 25 -12.28 -24.58 -17.88
CA PRO A 25 -12.10 -24.18 -19.26
C PRO A 25 -11.42 -22.80 -19.24
N LEU A 26 -10.20 -22.74 -19.79
CA LEU A 26 -9.54 -21.51 -20.18
C LEU A 26 -10.38 -20.91 -21.32
N THR A 27 -11.49 -20.27 -20.97
CA THR A 27 -12.16 -19.37 -21.89
C THR A 27 -11.18 -18.24 -22.16
N ARG A 28 -10.59 -18.23 -23.36
CA ARG A 28 -9.77 -17.16 -23.88
C ARG A 28 -10.49 -15.84 -23.61
N CYS A 29 -9.97 -15.04 -22.68
CA CYS A 29 -10.34 -13.62 -22.60
C CYS A 29 -10.23 -13.00 -24.00
N PRO A 30 -11.18 -12.15 -24.41
CA PRO A 30 -11.12 -11.44 -25.68
C PRO A 30 -9.79 -10.70 -25.78
N ALA A 31 -9.22 -10.65 -27.00
CA ALA A 31 -7.91 -10.05 -27.28
C ALA A 31 -7.78 -8.70 -26.59
N MET A 32 -6.91 -8.66 -25.58
CA MET A 32 -6.76 -7.52 -24.68
C MET A 32 -6.18 -6.36 -25.44
N SER A 33 -6.92 -5.26 -25.51
CA SER A 33 -6.47 -4.08 -26.25
C SER A 33 -5.38 -3.34 -25.47
N ASP A 34 -4.36 -2.87 -26.16
CA ASP A 34 -3.38 -1.90 -25.60
C ASP A 34 -4.08 -0.64 -25.06
N ARG A 35 -5.34 -0.40 -25.46
CA ARG A 35 -6.18 0.69 -24.97
C ARG A 35 -6.45 0.61 -23.48
N ASP A 36 -6.70 -0.57 -22.92
CA ASP A 36 -6.99 -0.73 -21.48
C ASP A 36 -5.74 -0.40 -20.65
N ALA A 37 -4.57 -0.90 -21.07
CA ALA A 37 -3.29 -0.54 -20.44
C ALA A 37 -3.00 0.96 -20.54
N GLN A 38 -3.35 1.60 -21.67
CA GLN A 38 -3.18 3.06 -21.84
C GLN A 38 -4.08 3.87 -20.89
N VAL A 39 -5.30 3.37 -20.59
CA VAL A 39 -6.17 4.00 -19.58
C VAL A 39 -5.48 4.00 -18.21
N CYS A 40 -5.01 2.84 -17.74
CA CYS A 40 -4.31 2.73 -16.46
C CYS A 40 -3.03 3.58 -16.43
N GLN A 41 -2.23 3.57 -17.50
CA GLN A 41 -1.02 4.38 -17.61
C GLN A 41 -1.31 5.88 -17.53
N ARG A 42 -2.41 6.34 -18.13
CA ARG A 42 -2.84 7.75 -18.10
C ARG A 42 -3.16 8.18 -16.68
N VAL A 43 -3.90 7.36 -15.92
CA VAL A 43 -4.22 7.61 -14.51
C VAL A 43 -2.92 7.78 -13.70
N VAL A 44 -1.96 6.86 -13.84
CA VAL A 44 -0.68 6.94 -13.12
C VAL A 44 0.09 8.21 -13.47
N ARG A 45 0.18 8.57 -14.75
CA ARG A 45 0.88 9.78 -15.20
C ARG A 45 0.31 11.06 -14.61
N GLN A 46 -1.00 11.14 -14.48
CA GLN A 46 -1.70 12.31 -13.97
C GLN A 46 -1.56 12.46 -12.45
N HIS A 47 -1.62 11.36 -11.70
CA HIS A 47 -1.78 11.39 -10.26
C HIS A 47 -0.54 10.93 -9.46
N ALA A 48 0.37 10.11 -10.03
CA ALA A 48 1.46 9.47 -9.29
C ALA A 48 2.84 9.69 -9.90
N ARG A 49 3.31 10.93 -9.95
CA ARG A 49 4.60 11.27 -10.60
C ARG A 49 5.80 10.49 -10.04
N THR A 50 5.90 10.34 -8.72
CA THR A 50 6.99 9.61 -8.06
C THR A 50 6.94 8.12 -8.41
N PHE A 51 5.76 7.50 -8.33
CA PHE A 51 5.57 6.09 -8.71
C PHE A 51 5.80 5.88 -10.20
N HIS A 52 5.29 6.76 -11.06
CA HIS A 52 5.52 6.68 -12.51
C HIS A 52 7.02 6.69 -12.85
N MET A 53 7.82 7.54 -12.18
CA MET A 53 9.27 7.56 -12.35
C MET A 53 9.92 6.25 -11.85
N ALA A 54 9.55 5.80 -10.65
CA ALA A 54 10.09 4.57 -10.08
C ALA A 54 9.79 3.33 -10.95
N SER A 55 8.62 3.32 -11.60
CA SER A 55 8.17 2.21 -12.44
C SER A 55 9.03 1.95 -13.68
N VAL A 56 9.93 2.87 -14.06
CA VAL A 56 10.85 2.65 -15.19
C VAL A 56 11.81 1.48 -14.92
N PHE A 57 12.04 1.17 -13.65
CA PHE A 57 12.87 0.04 -13.25
C PHE A 57 12.15 -1.31 -13.31
N LEU A 58 10.83 -1.33 -13.54
CA LEU A 58 10.06 -2.58 -13.66
C LEU A 58 10.08 -3.13 -15.09
N PRO A 59 10.17 -4.45 -15.24
CA PRO A 59 9.88 -5.11 -16.52
C PRO A 59 8.48 -4.72 -17.05
N PRO A 60 8.27 -4.71 -18.38
CA PRO A 60 7.02 -4.24 -18.97
C PRO A 60 5.76 -4.91 -18.40
N LYS A 61 5.79 -6.23 -18.16
CA LYS A 61 4.67 -7.00 -17.62
C LYS A 61 4.32 -6.54 -16.19
N LYS A 62 5.32 -6.43 -15.30
CA LYS A 62 5.14 -5.97 -13.92
C LYS A 62 4.73 -4.50 -13.86
N ARG A 63 5.29 -3.65 -14.72
CA ARG A 63 4.93 -2.24 -14.79
C ARG A 63 3.47 -2.04 -15.21
N ARG A 64 3.00 -2.80 -16.22
CA ARG A 64 1.58 -2.78 -16.65
C ARG A 64 0.66 -3.20 -15.50
N ALA A 65 1.00 -4.27 -14.80
CA ALA A 65 0.23 -4.76 -13.65
C ALA A 65 0.17 -3.73 -12.51
N ALA A 66 1.31 -3.13 -12.15
CA ALA A 66 1.38 -2.10 -11.14
C ALA A 66 0.55 -0.84 -11.51
N PHE A 67 0.46 -0.51 -12.79
CA PHE A 67 -0.40 0.58 -13.27
C PHE A 67 -1.89 0.24 -13.15
N ALA A 68 -2.28 -1.02 -13.38
CA ALA A 68 -3.65 -1.47 -13.19
C ALA A 68 -4.07 -1.41 -11.72
N LEU A 69 -3.23 -1.91 -10.80
CA LEU A 69 -3.46 -1.79 -9.36
C LEU A 69 -3.60 -0.33 -8.93
N TYR A 70 -2.68 0.53 -9.37
CA TYR A 70 -2.76 1.96 -9.04
C TYR A 70 -4.04 2.59 -9.58
N ALA A 71 -4.45 2.28 -10.81
CA ALA A 71 -5.67 2.83 -11.39
C ALA A 71 -6.92 2.39 -10.62
N PHE A 72 -6.98 1.13 -10.18
CA PHE A 72 -8.06 0.62 -9.33
C PHE A 72 -8.15 1.40 -8.02
N CYS A 73 -7.04 1.54 -7.28
CA CYS A 73 -6.98 2.30 -6.03
C CYS A 73 -7.39 3.76 -6.26
N ARG A 74 -6.82 4.40 -7.28
CA ARG A 74 -7.04 5.84 -7.54
C ARG A 74 -8.48 6.16 -7.91
N VAL A 75 -9.16 5.28 -8.65
CA VAL A 75 -10.58 5.47 -8.98
C VAL A 75 -11.44 5.39 -7.72
N ALA A 76 -11.14 4.47 -6.79
CA ALA A 76 -11.83 4.40 -5.50
C ALA A 76 -11.62 5.69 -4.66
N ASP A 77 -10.38 6.16 -4.54
CA ASP A 77 -10.05 7.42 -3.87
C ASP A 77 -10.79 8.63 -4.50
N ASP A 78 -10.77 8.73 -5.84
CA ASP A 78 -11.42 9.83 -6.55
C ASP A 78 -12.94 9.86 -6.35
N ILE A 79 -13.59 8.71 -6.12
CA ILE A 79 -15.02 8.63 -5.81
C ILE A 79 -15.30 9.35 -4.49
N VAL A 80 -14.53 9.06 -3.45
CA VAL A 80 -14.71 9.64 -2.12
C VAL A 80 -14.25 11.10 -2.09
N ASP A 81 -13.18 11.45 -2.78
CA ASP A 81 -12.68 12.84 -2.86
C ASP A 81 -13.63 13.80 -3.58
N ARG A 82 -14.46 13.30 -4.53
CA ARG A 82 -15.49 14.13 -5.20
C ARG A 82 -16.63 14.51 -4.27
N ALA A 83 -16.95 13.65 -3.31
CA ALA A 83 -17.97 13.90 -2.31
C ALA A 83 -17.68 15.18 -1.52
N ASP A 84 -16.45 15.33 -1.09
CA ASP A 84 -16.02 16.46 -0.27
C ASP A 84 -16.15 17.80 -1.01
N ARG A 85 -15.92 17.78 -2.33
CA ARG A 85 -16.05 19.00 -3.17
C ARG A 85 -17.48 19.42 -3.40
N ALA A 86 -18.43 18.48 -3.39
CA ALA A 86 -19.83 18.73 -3.57
C ALA A 86 -20.53 19.12 -2.26
N ASN A 87 -19.99 18.68 -1.11
CA ASN A 87 -20.58 18.91 0.20
C ASN A 87 -19.84 20.07 0.90
N THR A 88 -20.43 21.27 0.82
CA THR A 88 -19.88 22.50 1.44
C THR A 88 -20.06 22.55 2.96
N SER A 89 -20.74 21.57 3.56
CA SER A 89 -20.98 21.47 5.00
C SER A 89 -19.88 20.63 5.65
N ARG A 90 -19.02 21.28 6.44
CA ARG A 90 -17.93 20.61 7.18
C ARG A 90 -18.49 19.53 8.11
N GLY A 91 -18.00 18.29 7.99
CA GLY A 91 -18.28 17.21 8.93
C GLY A 91 -19.59 16.45 8.69
N CYS A 92 -20.20 16.54 7.51
CA CYS A 92 -21.36 15.73 7.13
C CYS A 92 -20.96 14.35 6.58
N GLU A 93 -21.83 13.36 6.77
CA GLU A 93 -21.72 12.06 6.10
C GLU A 93 -21.75 12.22 4.59
N ALA A 94 -21.12 11.26 3.88
CA ALA A 94 -21.08 11.26 2.42
C ALA A 94 -22.51 11.23 1.83
N SER A 95 -22.70 11.92 0.70
CA SER A 95 -23.96 11.89 0.00
C SER A 95 -24.33 10.48 -0.49
N PRO A 96 -25.63 10.15 -0.60
CA PRO A 96 -26.07 8.85 -1.15
C PRO A 96 -25.45 8.52 -2.50
N ASP A 97 -25.18 9.52 -3.34
CA ASP A 97 -24.58 9.35 -4.67
C ASP A 97 -23.13 8.80 -4.58
N VAL A 98 -22.39 9.21 -3.56
CA VAL A 98 -21.00 8.74 -3.35
C VAL A 98 -21.00 7.31 -2.83
N VAL A 99 -21.88 7.01 -1.89
CA VAL A 99 -22.06 5.62 -1.39
C VAL A 99 -22.45 4.72 -2.56
N ALA A 100 -23.37 5.15 -3.41
CA ALA A 100 -23.76 4.40 -4.60
C ALA A 100 -22.62 4.25 -5.60
N ALA A 101 -21.78 5.28 -5.81
CA ALA A 101 -20.64 5.21 -6.72
C ALA A 101 -19.54 4.26 -6.21
N LEU A 102 -19.29 4.23 -4.90
CA LEU A 102 -18.36 3.26 -4.30
C LEU A 102 -18.93 1.83 -4.39
N GLY A 103 -20.22 1.64 -4.13
CA GLY A 103 -20.90 0.36 -4.34
C GLY A 103 -20.86 -0.11 -5.79
N GLU A 104 -20.94 0.80 -6.76
CA GLU A 104 -20.75 0.48 -8.17
C GLU A 104 -19.30 0.05 -8.47
N HIS A 105 -18.31 0.69 -7.84
CA HIS A 105 -16.91 0.28 -7.98
C HIS A 105 -16.67 -1.13 -7.42
N GLU A 106 -17.27 -1.45 -6.27
CA GLU A 106 -17.26 -2.79 -5.69
C GLU A 106 -17.97 -3.82 -6.60
N ARG A 107 -19.13 -3.48 -7.15
CA ARG A 107 -19.83 -4.34 -8.12
C ARG A 107 -18.96 -4.66 -9.33
N LYS A 108 -18.23 -3.69 -9.86
CA LYS A 108 -17.26 -3.91 -10.95
C LYS A 108 -16.11 -4.85 -10.52
N LEU A 109 -15.67 -4.78 -9.27
CA LEU A 109 -14.71 -5.75 -8.73
C LEU A 109 -15.32 -7.16 -8.71
N GLN A 110 -16.58 -7.31 -8.29
CA GLN A 110 -17.26 -8.62 -8.32
C GLN A 110 -17.40 -9.15 -9.75
N GLU A 111 -17.70 -8.31 -10.74
CA GLU A 111 -17.71 -8.71 -12.17
C GLU A 111 -16.33 -9.20 -12.63
N ALA A 112 -15.24 -8.53 -12.21
CA ALA A 112 -13.88 -8.97 -12.52
C ALA A 112 -13.56 -10.32 -11.86
N LEU A 113 -13.94 -10.51 -10.60
CA LEU A 113 -13.77 -11.77 -9.88
C LEU A 113 -14.58 -12.93 -10.51
N ALA A 114 -15.70 -12.62 -11.18
CA ALA A 114 -16.49 -13.58 -11.94
C ALA A 114 -15.96 -13.83 -13.36
N GLY A 115 -14.84 -13.19 -13.77
CA GLY A 115 -14.25 -13.33 -15.10
C GLY A 115 -15.01 -12.61 -16.22
N ALA A 116 -15.86 -11.65 -15.90
CA ALA A 116 -16.68 -10.90 -16.86
C ALA A 116 -16.56 -9.36 -16.74
N PRO A 117 -15.36 -8.78 -16.59
CA PRO A 117 -15.18 -7.34 -16.41
C PRO A 117 -15.50 -6.57 -17.69
N LYS A 118 -16.29 -5.48 -17.57
CA LYS A 118 -16.65 -4.61 -18.69
C LYS A 118 -15.80 -3.34 -18.75
N ASP A 119 -15.35 -2.86 -17.59
CA ASP A 119 -14.56 -1.64 -17.45
C ASP A 119 -13.08 -1.89 -17.78
N PRO A 120 -12.37 -0.97 -18.48
CA PRO A 120 -10.97 -1.13 -18.84
C PRO A 120 -10.02 -1.39 -17.67
N VAL A 121 -10.21 -0.68 -16.54
CA VAL A 121 -9.38 -0.83 -15.35
C VAL A 121 -9.59 -2.21 -14.73
N PHE A 122 -10.84 -2.68 -14.68
CA PHE A 122 -11.18 -3.98 -14.11
C PHE A 122 -10.79 -5.16 -15.03
N ARG A 123 -10.76 -4.98 -16.37
CA ARG A 123 -10.17 -5.98 -17.26
C ARG A 123 -8.66 -6.14 -17.04
N GLU A 124 -7.94 -5.03 -16.84
CA GLU A 124 -6.54 -5.09 -16.47
C GLU A 124 -6.34 -5.70 -15.07
N LEU A 125 -7.23 -5.40 -14.11
CA LEU A 125 -7.19 -5.97 -12.76
C LEU A 125 -7.42 -7.48 -12.76
N ASP A 126 -8.42 -7.99 -13.49
CA ASP A 126 -8.68 -9.43 -13.68
C ASP A 126 -7.43 -10.15 -14.19
N ARG A 127 -6.77 -9.56 -15.20
CA ARG A 127 -5.50 -10.09 -15.70
C ARG A 127 -4.40 -10.10 -14.63
N VAL A 128 -4.30 -9.05 -13.80
CA VAL A 128 -3.31 -8.97 -12.72
C VAL A 128 -3.57 -10.05 -11.68
N MET A 129 -4.82 -10.27 -11.30
CA MET A 129 -5.19 -11.34 -10.38
C MET A 129 -4.81 -12.72 -10.94
N GLY A 130 -5.10 -12.99 -12.21
CA GLY A 130 -4.75 -14.24 -12.86
C GLY A 130 -3.25 -14.45 -13.06
N ASP A 131 -2.51 -13.41 -13.50
CA ASP A 131 -1.09 -13.49 -13.82
C ASP A 131 -0.17 -13.52 -12.58
N PHE A 132 -0.56 -12.85 -11.50
CA PHE A 132 0.28 -12.62 -10.32
C PHE A 132 -0.31 -13.20 -9.02
N GLY A 133 -1.53 -13.72 -9.05
CA GLY A 133 -2.17 -14.32 -7.89
C GLY A 133 -2.52 -13.31 -6.79
N VAL A 134 -2.83 -12.06 -7.14
CA VAL A 134 -3.26 -11.05 -6.15
C VAL A 134 -4.58 -11.49 -5.53
N PRO A 135 -4.66 -11.67 -4.20
CA PRO A 135 -5.88 -12.16 -3.56
C PRO A 135 -7.01 -11.12 -3.61
N ALA A 136 -8.23 -11.58 -3.86
CA ALA A 136 -9.41 -10.73 -3.82
C ALA A 136 -9.65 -10.08 -2.44
N SER A 137 -9.22 -10.74 -1.37
CA SER A 137 -9.33 -10.21 0.00
C SER A 137 -8.60 -8.89 0.18
N VAL A 138 -7.39 -8.75 -0.41
CA VAL A 138 -6.59 -7.52 -0.29
C VAL A 138 -7.20 -6.37 -1.09
N LEU A 139 -7.85 -6.69 -2.22
CA LEU A 139 -8.60 -5.68 -3.00
C LEU A 139 -9.83 -5.18 -2.23
N ARG A 140 -10.53 -6.08 -1.53
CA ARG A 140 -11.67 -5.70 -0.67
C ARG A 140 -11.21 -4.91 0.55
N GLU A 141 -10.11 -5.32 1.19
CA GLU A 141 -9.50 -4.57 2.31
C GLU A 141 -9.24 -3.11 1.92
N LEU A 142 -8.76 -2.86 0.70
CA LEU A 142 -8.61 -1.48 0.19
C LEU A 142 -9.95 -0.76 0.13
N LEU A 143 -10.98 -1.37 -0.44
CA LEU A 143 -12.31 -0.73 -0.57
C LEU A 143 -12.94 -0.46 0.79
N ASP A 144 -12.78 -1.38 1.75
CA ASP A 144 -13.22 -1.19 3.13
C ASP A 144 -12.49 -0.01 3.79
N GLY A 145 -11.18 0.11 3.56
CA GLY A 145 -10.38 1.25 4.02
C GLY A 145 -10.82 2.57 3.39
N VAL A 146 -11.05 2.61 2.08
CA VAL A 146 -11.56 3.81 1.38
C VAL A 146 -12.97 4.18 1.86
N ALA A 147 -13.81 3.19 2.18
CA ALA A 147 -15.14 3.43 2.72
C ALA A 147 -15.12 4.12 4.10
N MET A 148 -14.03 4.03 4.86
CA MET A 148 -13.90 4.77 6.12
C MET A 148 -13.94 6.28 5.90
N ASP A 149 -13.49 6.78 4.76
CA ASP A 149 -13.51 8.19 4.39
C ASP A 149 -14.92 8.73 4.00
N LEU A 150 -15.92 7.84 3.94
CA LEU A 150 -17.33 8.27 3.81
C LEU A 150 -17.86 8.94 5.09
N ARG A 151 -17.12 8.84 6.18
CA ARG A 151 -17.40 9.49 7.47
C ARG A 151 -16.31 10.52 7.78
N PRO A 152 -16.60 11.51 8.63
CA PRO A 152 -15.57 12.47 9.07
C PRO A 152 -14.36 11.75 9.66
N ALA A 153 -13.19 11.98 9.09
CA ALA A 153 -11.93 11.37 9.56
C ALA A 153 -11.55 11.96 10.92
N ARG A 154 -11.73 11.18 11.99
CA ARG A 154 -11.30 11.50 13.35
C ARG A 154 -10.74 10.24 14.00
N TYR A 155 -9.52 10.32 14.45
CA TYR A 155 -8.79 9.22 15.07
C TYR A 155 -8.33 9.64 16.47
N ASP A 156 -8.70 8.87 17.49
CA ASP A 156 -8.32 9.20 18.87
C ASP A 156 -6.86 8.84 19.13
N THR A 157 -6.43 7.68 18.65
CA THR A 157 -5.10 7.15 18.91
C THR A 157 -4.33 6.88 17.62
N TRP A 158 -3.01 6.70 17.78
CA TRP A 158 -2.18 6.19 16.69
C TRP A 158 -2.66 4.82 16.17
N SER A 159 -3.13 3.94 17.06
CA SER A 159 -3.65 2.62 16.66
C SER A 159 -4.85 2.74 15.71
N ASP A 160 -5.77 3.67 16.00
CA ASP A 160 -6.95 3.91 15.15
C ASP A 160 -6.54 4.41 13.77
N LEU A 161 -5.58 5.37 13.72
CA LEU A 161 -5.03 5.84 12.47
C LEU A 161 -4.28 4.75 11.70
N ALA A 162 -3.51 3.91 12.41
CA ALA A 162 -2.77 2.82 11.79
C ALA A 162 -3.73 1.81 11.13
N GLN A 163 -4.85 1.48 11.76
CA GLN A 163 -5.88 0.61 11.19
C GLN A 163 -6.44 1.18 9.87
N TYR A 164 -6.71 2.48 9.81
CA TYR A 164 -7.08 3.13 8.56
C TYR A 164 -5.98 3.01 7.49
N CYS A 165 -4.75 3.33 7.85
CA CYS A 165 -3.62 3.24 6.93
C CYS A 165 -3.37 1.81 6.45
N GLU A 166 -3.67 0.79 7.26
CA GLU A 166 -3.61 -0.61 6.84
C GLU A 166 -4.57 -0.89 5.69
N GLY A 167 -5.80 -0.43 5.76
CA GLY A 167 -6.78 -0.57 4.69
C GLY A 167 -6.33 0.14 3.41
N VAL A 168 -6.04 1.44 3.48
CA VAL A 168 -5.82 2.27 2.28
C VAL A 168 -4.42 2.20 1.68
N ALA A 169 -3.41 1.71 2.41
CA ALA A 169 -2.02 1.77 1.96
C ALA A 169 -1.21 0.50 2.21
N SER A 170 -1.35 -0.16 3.37
CA SER A 170 -0.66 -1.43 3.60
C SER A 170 -1.17 -2.52 2.65
N SER A 171 -2.47 -2.56 2.37
CA SER A 171 -3.08 -3.40 1.34
C SER A 171 -2.45 -3.16 -0.05
N VAL A 172 -2.18 -1.89 -0.41
CA VAL A 172 -1.51 -1.55 -1.68
C VAL A 172 -0.07 -2.07 -1.71
N GLY A 173 0.67 -1.95 -0.60
CA GLY A 173 2.01 -2.53 -0.45
C GLY A 173 2.00 -4.04 -0.66
N GLU A 174 1.01 -4.72 -0.10
CA GLU A 174 0.79 -6.16 -0.27
C GLU A 174 0.48 -6.51 -1.72
N MET A 175 -0.49 -5.86 -2.37
CA MET A 175 -0.81 -6.06 -3.78
C MET A 175 0.41 -5.87 -4.68
N CYS A 176 1.21 -4.83 -4.44
CA CYS A 176 2.44 -4.58 -5.19
C CYS A 176 3.45 -5.71 -5.01
N THR A 177 3.53 -6.33 -3.82
CA THR A 177 4.46 -7.43 -3.55
C THR A 177 4.13 -8.69 -4.34
N TYR A 178 2.85 -8.99 -4.56
CA TYR A 178 2.44 -10.07 -5.47
C TYR A 178 2.93 -9.81 -6.90
N VAL A 179 2.80 -8.59 -7.40
CA VAL A 179 3.26 -8.20 -8.74
C VAL A 179 4.78 -8.18 -8.83
N PHE A 180 5.46 -7.67 -7.82
CA PHE A 180 6.92 -7.57 -7.78
C PHE A 180 7.58 -8.95 -7.65
N GLY A 181 6.87 -9.91 -7.04
CA GLY A 181 7.38 -11.24 -6.76
C GLY A 181 8.36 -11.26 -5.60
N VAL A 182 8.52 -12.41 -4.99
CA VAL A 182 9.40 -12.65 -3.84
C VAL A 182 10.37 -13.77 -4.16
N GLN A 183 11.62 -13.65 -3.71
CA GLN A 183 12.64 -14.67 -3.82
C GLN A 183 12.56 -15.59 -2.60
N GLY A 184 12.16 -16.84 -2.80
CA GLY A 184 12.11 -17.84 -1.74
C GLY A 184 10.77 -18.55 -1.63
N ASP A 185 10.57 -19.21 -0.50
CA ASP A 185 9.40 -20.02 -0.18
C ASP A 185 8.23 -19.19 0.39
N VAL A 186 7.21 -19.88 0.88
CA VAL A 186 6.00 -19.28 1.48
C VAL A 186 6.36 -18.49 2.75
N GLU A 187 7.35 -18.94 3.52
CA GLU A 187 7.77 -18.26 4.75
C GLU A 187 8.40 -16.91 4.42
N VAL A 188 9.34 -16.90 3.46
CA VAL A 188 9.94 -15.64 2.97
C VAL A 188 8.88 -14.70 2.40
N ARG A 189 7.90 -15.23 1.67
CA ARG A 189 6.79 -14.43 1.16
C ARG A 189 6.00 -13.78 2.30
N THR A 190 5.66 -14.53 3.33
CA THR A 190 4.92 -14.02 4.50
C THR A 190 5.68 -12.86 5.17
N VAL A 191 6.99 -13.01 5.31
CA VAL A 191 7.86 -11.95 5.86
C VAL A 191 7.91 -10.75 4.93
N ALA A 192 8.08 -10.94 3.62
CA ALA A 192 8.11 -9.87 2.64
C ALA A 192 6.80 -9.05 2.61
N LEU A 193 5.65 -9.72 2.75
CA LEU A 193 4.34 -9.07 2.84
C LEU A 193 4.23 -8.17 4.07
N ARG A 194 4.73 -8.60 5.24
CA ARG A 194 4.76 -7.76 6.45
C ARG A 194 5.59 -6.49 6.25
N TYR A 195 6.79 -6.61 5.67
CA TYR A 195 7.62 -5.45 5.34
C TYR A 195 6.93 -4.51 4.35
N ALA A 196 6.26 -5.05 3.33
CA ALA A 196 5.52 -4.27 2.35
C ALA A 196 4.33 -3.51 2.98
N ARG A 197 3.60 -4.14 3.90
CA ARG A 197 2.54 -3.49 4.69
C ARG A 197 3.09 -2.34 5.54
N THR A 198 4.23 -2.55 6.20
CA THR A 198 4.91 -1.49 6.97
C THR A 198 5.35 -0.33 6.07
N LEU A 199 5.87 -0.62 4.87
CA LEU A 199 6.21 0.43 3.90
C LEU A 199 4.98 1.23 3.45
N GLY A 200 3.87 0.55 3.19
CA GLY A 200 2.59 1.19 2.87
C GLY A 200 2.15 2.16 3.98
N LEU A 201 2.19 1.71 5.23
CA LEU A 201 1.89 2.53 6.41
C LEU A 201 2.80 3.78 6.50
N ALA A 202 4.13 3.61 6.33
CA ALA A 202 5.07 4.72 6.33
C ALA A 202 4.75 5.76 5.24
N MET A 203 4.41 5.27 4.03
CA MET A 203 4.05 6.12 2.91
C MET A 203 2.73 6.87 3.16
N GLN A 204 1.74 6.23 3.78
CA GLN A 204 0.46 6.88 4.08
C GLN A 204 0.60 7.91 5.20
N LEU A 205 1.35 7.60 6.26
CA LEU A 205 1.67 8.62 7.28
C LEU A 205 2.38 9.82 6.65
N THR A 206 3.31 9.60 5.73
CA THR A 206 3.97 10.69 4.98
C THR A 206 2.97 11.54 4.19
N ASN A 207 1.98 10.91 3.52
CA ASN A 207 0.91 11.63 2.83
C ASN A 207 0.09 12.48 3.80
N ILE A 208 -0.33 11.91 4.92
CA ILE A 208 -1.11 12.61 5.96
C ILE A 208 -0.33 13.83 6.48
N LEU A 209 0.97 13.67 6.80
CA LEU A 209 1.78 14.78 7.29
C LEU A 209 2.04 15.87 6.24
N ARG A 210 2.04 15.50 4.96
CA ARG A 210 2.20 16.43 3.84
C ARG A 210 0.93 17.23 3.56
N ASP A 211 -0.23 16.61 3.70
CA ASP A 211 -1.49 17.09 3.16
C ASP A 211 -2.42 17.70 4.22
N VAL A 212 -1.94 17.92 5.48
CA VAL A 212 -2.73 18.40 6.63
C VAL A 212 -3.66 19.56 6.28
N GLY A 213 -3.15 20.60 5.64
CA GLY A 213 -3.96 21.78 5.30
C GLY A 213 -4.96 21.50 4.17
N GLU A 214 -4.66 20.60 3.25
CA GLU A 214 -5.59 20.15 2.21
C GLU A 214 -6.75 19.36 2.83
N ASP A 215 -6.45 18.46 3.76
CA ASP A 215 -7.42 17.64 4.48
C ASP A 215 -8.29 18.49 5.41
N ALA A 216 -7.69 19.43 6.15
CA ALA A 216 -8.41 20.37 7.01
C ALA A 216 -9.43 21.23 6.25
N ARG A 217 -9.09 21.70 5.03
CA ARG A 217 -10.03 22.42 4.18
C ARG A 217 -11.24 21.58 3.74
N ARG A 218 -11.08 20.25 3.73
CA ARG A 218 -12.16 19.28 3.45
C ARG A 218 -12.91 18.85 4.72
N GLY A 219 -12.54 19.41 5.89
CA GLY A 219 -13.10 19.03 7.19
C GLY A 219 -12.56 17.72 7.75
N ARG A 220 -11.42 17.22 7.24
CA ARG A 220 -10.78 15.99 7.65
C ARG A 220 -9.54 16.26 8.50
N CYS A 221 -9.38 15.51 9.60
CA CYS A 221 -8.16 15.51 10.38
C CYS A 221 -7.78 14.06 10.69
N TYR A 222 -6.72 13.59 10.04
CA TYR A 222 -6.17 12.25 10.25
C TYR A 222 -5.21 12.18 11.44
N LEU A 223 -4.80 13.34 12.01
CA LEU A 223 -3.83 13.37 13.11
C LEU A 223 -4.49 12.87 14.40
N PRO A 224 -3.86 11.92 15.14
CA PRO A 224 -4.45 11.36 16.35
C PRO A 224 -4.67 12.42 17.43
N ALA A 225 -5.88 12.47 17.98
CA ALA A 225 -6.27 13.49 18.96
C ALA A 225 -5.40 13.44 20.23
N ARG A 226 -5.07 12.23 20.71
CA ARG A 226 -4.18 12.06 21.88
C ARG A 226 -2.76 12.54 21.60
N ASP A 227 -2.23 12.27 20.40
CA ASP A 227 -0.89 12.75 20.04
C ASP A 227 -0.88 14.29 19.98
N LEU A 228 -1.90 14.93 19.41
CA LEU A 228 -2.03 16.39 19.40
C LEU A 228 -2.10 16.95 20.83
N ALA A 229 -2.91 16.34 21.70
CA ALA A 229 -3.10 16.76 23.08
C ALA A 229 -1.79 16.70 23.90
N MET A 230 -0.89 15.77 23.64
CA MET A 230 0.44 15.71 24.27
C MET A 230 1.27 16.97 24.04
N PHE A 231 0.99 17.73 22.97
CA PHE A 231 1.65 19.00 22.66
C PHE A 231 0.78 20.22 22.96
N GLY A 232 -0.37 20.04 23.63
CA GLY A 232 -1.31 21.12 23.92
C GLY A 232 -2.03 21.63 22.67
N LEU A 233 -2.24 20.76 21.70
CA LEU A 233 -3.01 21.01 20.47
C LEU A 233 -4.29 20.17 20.47
N SER A 234 -5.27 20.60 19.68
CA SER A 234 -6.52 19.89 19.46
C SER A 234 -6.80 19.66 17.97
N VAL A 235 -7.71 18.76 17.66
CA VAL A 235 -8.21 18.56 16.28
C VAL A 235 -8.83 19.86 15.74
N ASP A 236 -9.52 20.62 16.60
CA ASP A 236 -10.17 21.86 16.19
C ASP A 236 -9.14 22.95 15.85
N ASP A 237 -7.98 23.00 16.52
CA ASP A 237 -6.88 23.92 16.15
C ASP A 237 -6.44 23.68 14.70
N VAL A 238 -6.39 22.42 14.26
CA VAL A 238 -6.04 22.05 12.88
C VAL A 238 -7.14 22.40 11.90
N LEU A 239 -8.41 22.08 12.23
CA LEU A 239 -9.55 22.23 11.33
C LEU A 239 -9.98 23.70 11.14
N THR A 240 -9.82 24.56 12.16
CA THR A 240 -10.21 25.98 12.08
C THR A 240 -9.23 26.82 11.26
N GLY A 241 -8.03 26.29 10.97
CA GLY A 241 -6.98 27.03 10.25
C GLY A 241 -6.37 28.18 11.06
N GLN A 242 -6.58 28.20 12.38
CA GLN A 242 -5.98 29.20 13.29
C GLN A 242 -4.55 28.84 13.71
N LEU A 243 -4.20 27.57 13.59
CA LEU A 243 -2.86 27.07 13.90
C LEU A 243 -1.85 27.60 12.89
N GLN A 244 -0.73 28.13 13.38
CA GLN A 244 0.35 28.64 12.56
C GLN A 244 1.52 27.64 12.51
N ALA A 245 2.19 27.56 11.37
CA ALA A 245 3.36 26.69 11.22
C ALA A 245 4.52 27.09 12.13
N ALA A 246 4.60 28.36 12.51
CA ALA A 246 5.61 28.87 13.46
C ALA A 246 5.30 28.52 14.93
N ASP A 247 4.12 27.98 15.26
CA ASP A 247 3.80 27.58 16.64
C ASP A 247 4.77 26.49 17.11
N PRO A 248 5.50 26.72 18.20
CA PRO A 248 6.47 25.73 18.72
C PRO A 248 5.83 24.38 19.09
N ARG A 249 4.53 24.37 19.48
CA ARG A 249 3.78 23.15 19.79
C ARG A 249 3.59 22.31 18.52
N TRP A 250 3.18 22.96 17.43
CA TRP A 250 3.03 22.34 16.12
C TRP A 250 4.34 21.77 15.60
N GLN A 251 5.42 22.55 15.68
CA GLN A 251 6.72 22.07 15.20
C GLN A 251 7.24 20.86 16.00
N ARG A 252 7.03 20.82 17.32
CA ARG A 252 7.39 19.64 18.13
C ARG A 252 6.55 18.43 17.77
N PHE A 253 5.23 18.61 17.61
CA PHE A 253 4.33 17.57 17.15
C PHE A 253 4.78 16.99 15.79
N MET A 254 5.01 17.85 14.79
CA MET A 254 5.44 17.42 13.48
C MET A 254 6.79 16.69 13.47
N ARG A 255 7.75 17.12 14.28
CA ARG A 255 9.03 16.40 14.43
C ARG A 255 8.81 14.99 14.97
N GLN A 256 7.96 14.82 15.97
CA GLN A 256 7.63 13.49 16.50
C GLN A 256 6.97 12.60 15.44
N GLN A 257 5.99 13.12 14.72
CA GLN A 257 5.31 12.34 13.68
C GLN A 257 6.25 11.98 12.52
N ILE A 258 7.13 12.88 12.12
CA ILE A 258 8.16 12.63 11.12
C ILE A 258 9.16 11.57 11.61
N SER A 259 9.57 11.61 12.88
CA SER A 259 10.42 10.57 13.48
C SER A 259 9.73 9.20 13.43
N ARG A 260 8.43 9.13 13.78
CA ARG A 260 7.63 7.91 13.64
C ARG A 260 7.60 7.38 12.20
N ALA A 261 7.37 8.26 11.22
CA ALA A 261 7.37 7.87 9.82
C ALA A 261 8.75 7.33 9.38
N ARG A 262 9.83 7.96 9.78
CA ARG A 262 11.21 7.49 9.50
C ARG A 262 11.46 6.11 10.10
N ALA A 263 11.08 5.89 11.36
CA ALA A 263 11.22 4.59 12.00
C ALA A 263 10.46 3.48 11.26
N LEU A 264 9.27 3.78 10.72
CA LEU A 264 8.52 2.85 9.87
C LEU A 264 9.24 2.56 8.55
N TYR A 265 9.85 3.57 7.89
CA TYR A 265 10.69 3.32 6.71
C TYR A 265 11.87 2.43 7.05
N ASP A 266 12.61 2.73 8.11
CA ASP A 266 13.78 1.96 8.53
C ASP A 266 13.40 0.50 8.83
N ALA A 267 12.27 0.29 9.49
CA ALA A 267 11.71 -1.03 9.75
C ALA A 267 11.29 -1.77 8.47
N ALA A 268 10.83 -1.07 7.43
CA ALA A 268 10.36 -1.68 6.18
C ALA A 268 11.47 -2.01 5.18
N MET A 269 12.57 -1.24 5.17
CA MET A 269 13.63 -1.34 4.17
C MET A 269 14.26 -2.74 4.05
N PRO A 270 14.45 -3.52 5.12
CA PRO A 270 14.99 -4.89 5.03
C PRO A 270 14.14 -5.85 4.18
N GLY A 271 12.88 -5.52 3.92
CA GLY A 271 12.00 -6.32 3.05
C GLY A 271 12.30 -6.20 1.56
N ILE A 272 12.93 -5.11 1.12
CA ILE A 272 13.16 -4.87 -0.32
C ILE A 272 14.08 -5.92 -0.96
N PRO A 273 15.18 -6.37 -0.34
CA PRO A 273 16.00 -7.46 -0.86
C PRO A 273 15.27 -8.80 -1.02
N LEU A 274 14.14 -9.02 -0.32
CA LEU A 274 13.34 -10.24 -0.46
C LEU A 274 12.52 -10.26 -1.75
N LEU A 275 12.30 -9.11 -2.38
CA LEU A 275 11.60 -9.00 -3.66
C LEU A 275 12.44 -9.58 -4.81
N SER A 276 11.78 -9.95 -5.91
CA SER A 276 12.49 -10.34 -7.13
C SER A 276 13.48 -9.25 -7.56
N PRO A 277 14.71 -9.61 -8.02
CA PRO A 277 15.76 -8.62 -8.31
C PRO A 277 15.36 -7.55 -9.30
N ASP A 278 14.48 -7.87 -10.25
CA ASP A 278 13.97 -6.99 -11.28
C ASP A 278 12.96 -5.95 -10.77
N ALA A 279 12.48 -6.09 -9.52
CA ALA A 279 11.54 -5.16 -8.88
C ALA A 279 12.16 -4.35 -7.73
N GLN A 280 13.29 -4.79 -7.16
CA GLN A 280 13.92 -4.13 -6.01
C GLN A 280 14.21 -2.65 -6.24
N ARG A 281 14.71 -2.28 -7.43
CA ARG A 281 14.99 -0.87 -7.76
C ARG A 281 13.74 -0.01 -7.74
N CYS A 282 12.61 -0.53 -8.22
CA CYS A 282 11.34 0.20 -8.15
C CYS A 282 10.91 0.43 -6.70
N ALA A 283 10.97 -0.61 -5.86
CA ALA A 283 10.63 -0.50 -4.44
C ALA A 283 11.56 0.49 -3.72
N TRP A 284 12.88 0.43 -3.96
CA TRP A 284 13.85 1.39 -3.44
C TRP A 284 13.54 2.83 -3.86
N ALA A 285 13.25 3.05 -5.15
CA ALA A 285 12.93 4.38 -5.67
C ALA A 285 11.64 4.94 -5.05
N CYS A 286 10.64 4.11 -4.80
CA CYS A 286 9.42 4.50 -4.09
C CYS A 286 9.74 4.86 -2.63
N ALA A 287 10.42 3.98 -1.89
CA ALA A 287 10.73 4.19 -0.48
C ALA A 287 11.56 5.47 -0.26
N ILE A 288 12.67 5.64 -1.00
CA ILE A 288 13.53 6.82 -0.90
C ILE A 288 12.79 8.08 -1.36
N GLY A 289 12.04 7.97 -2.47
CA GLY A 289 11.28 9.11 -3.00
C GLY A 289 10.20 9.61 -2.03
N TYR A 290 9.48 8.71 -1.37
CA TYR A 290 8.46 9.10 -0.40
C TYR A 290 9.06 9.56 0.92
N SER A 291 10.06 8.87 1.48
CA SER A 291 10.74 9.33 2.70
C SER A 291 11.39 10.70 2.53
N GLY A 292 11.86 11.03 1.32
CA GLY A 292 12.38 12.36 0.99
C GLY A 292 11.35 13.49 1.13
N ILE A 293 10.04 13.19 1.08
CA ILE A 293 8.97 14.18 1.32
C ILE A 293 9.01 14.67 2.78
N LEU A 294 9.39 13.81 3.74
CA LEU A 294 9.56 14.21 5.14
C LEU A 294 10.60 15.32 5.28
N GLY A 295 11.75 15.18 4.61
CA GLY A 295 12.76 16.24 4.56
C GLY A 295 12.26 17.52 3.86
N ALA A 296 11.39 17.39 2.86
CA ALA A 296 10.77 18.54 2.22
C ALA A 296 9.77 19.27 3.15
N ILE A 297 9.08 18.54 4.03
CA ILE A 297 8.22 19.13 5.08
C ILE A 297 9.06 19.91 6.09
N GLU A 298 10.20 19.35 6.51
CA GLU A 298 11.14 20.05 7.41
C GLU A 298 11.70 21.33 6.76
N ALA A 299 12.06 21.25 5.47
CA ALA A 299 12.64 22.38 4.73
C ALA A 299 11.68 23.58 4.57
N ILE A 300 10.37 23.35 4.62
CA ILE A 300 9.36 24.42 4.64
C ILE A 300 8.95 24.84 6.05
N GLY A 301 9.74 24.48 7.08
CA GLY A 301 9.47 24.82 8.48
C GLY A 301 8.24 24.13 9.06
N PHE A 302 7.92 22.93 8.60
CA PHE A 302 6.72 22.13 8.97
C PHE A 302 5.40 22.76 8.55
N ASP A 303 5.42 23.68 7.58
CA ASP A 303 4.20 24.34 7.10
C ASP A 303 3.39 23.46 6.13
N SER A 304 2.92 22.32 6.63
CA SER A 304 1.92 21.49 5.92
C SER A 304 0.50 22.03 6.06
N LEU A 305 0.29 23.11 6.82
CA LEU A 305 -1.01 23.75 7.02
C LEU A 305 -1.41 24.61 5.82
N THR A 306 -0.45 25.33 5.24
CA THR A 306 -0.68 26.25 4.12
C THR A 306 -0.02 25.81 2.83
N HIS A 307 1.04 25.00 2.91
CA HIS A 307 1.84 24.55 1.78
C HIS A 307 1.85 23.02 1.67
N ARG A 308 1.86 22.53 0.46
CA ARG A 308 2.05 21.10 0.18
C ARG A 308 3.50 20.84 -0.19
N ALA A 309 4.27 20.21 0.69
CA ALA A 309 5.66 19.85 0.46
C ALA A 309 5.80 18.91 -0.75
N ARG A 310 6.80 19.14 -1.59
CA ARG A 310 7.05 18.34 -2.80
C ARG A 310 8.55 18.15 -3.01
N LEU A 311 8.93 16.97 -3.46
CA LEU A 311 10.29 16.78 -3.95
C LEU A 311 10.55 17.62 -5.20
N GLY A 312 11.63 18.39 -5.17
CA GLY A 312 12.11 19.10 -6.33
C GLY A 312 12.55 18.16 -7.46
N THR A 313 12.67 18.69 -8.68
CA THR A 313 13.10 17.89 -9.83
C THR A 313 14.51 17.33 -9.63
N ALA A 314 15.43 18.13 -9.07
CA ALA A 314 16.80 17.70 -8.74
C ALA A 314 16.81 16.50 -7.77
N SER A 315 16.04 16.57 -6.70
CA SER A 315 15.93 15.47 -5.70
C SER A 315 15.37 14.19 -6.34
N ARG A 316 14.40 14.31 -7.24
CA ARG A 316 13.86 13.15 -7.98
C ARG A 316 14.90 12.52 -8.88
N LEU A 317 15.67 13.32 -9.61
CA LEU A 317 16.76 12.82 -10.46
C LEU A 317 17.86 12.17 -9.62
N GLN A 318 18.17 12.74 -8.45
CA GLN A 318 19.13 12.18 -7.51
C GLN A 318 18.67 10.78 -7.02
N VAL A 319 17.38 10.61 -6.66
CA VAL A 319 16.81 9.31 -6.29
C VAL A 319 16.99 8.30 -7.42
N LEU A 320 16.62 8.67 -8.66
CA LEU A 320 16.76 7.77 -9.82
C LEU A 320 18.23 7.38 -10.07
N TRP A 321 19.14 8.33 -9.95
CA TRP A 321 20.57 8.11 -10.13
C TRP A 321 21.13 7.19 -9.04
N GLN A 322 20.80 7.46 -7.78
CA GLN A 322 21.22 6.66 -6.65
C GLN A 322 20.74 5.21 -6.78
N VAL A 323 19.43 5.04 -7.07
CA VAL A 323 18.82 3.71 -7.20
C VAL A 323 19.32 2.99 -8.46
N GLY A 324 19.56 3.69 -9.56
CA GLY A 324 20.13 3.11 -10.78
C GLY A 324 21.50 2.45 -10.55
N ARG A 325 22.26 2.96 -9.58
CA ARG A 325 23.59 2.41 -9.19
C ARG A 325 23.51 1.28 -8.17
N THR A 326 22.38 1.09 -7.49
CA THR A 326 22.22 -0.05 -6.57
C THR A 326 22.23 -1.36 -7.35
N ARG A 327 22.93 -2.35 -6.82
CA ARG A 327 22.90 -3.71 -7.36
C ARG A 327 21.77 -4.49 -6.69
N PRO A 328 20.83 -5.04 -7.47
CA PRO A 328 19.83 -5.94 -6.91
C PRO A 328 20.50 -7.14 -6.22
N VAL A 329 19.93 -7.57 -5.12
CA VAL A 329 20.38 -8.74 -4.38
C VAL A 329 19.70 -9.97 -4.98
N SER A 330 20.51 -10.89 -5.52
CA SER A 330 20.05 -12.21 -5.92
C SER A 330 20.39 -13.18 -4.80
N GLN A 331 19.44 -13.94 -4.31
CA GLN A 331 19.54 -14.82 -3.15
C GLN A 331 19.73 -14.04 -1.83
N PRO A 332 18.67 -13.49 -1.26
CA PRO A 332 18.76 -12.98 0.10
C PRO A 332 19.13 -14.16 1.00
N THR A 333 20.13 -13.96 1.87
CA THR A 333 20.35 -14.85 3.00
C THR A 333 19.01 -15.12 3.66
N ARG A 334 18.70 -16.39 3.94
CA ARG A 334 17.45 -16.76 4.64
C ARG A 334 17.23 -15.77 5.78
N PRO A 335 16.03 -15.18 5.90
CA PRO A 335 15.76 -14.30 7.03
C PRO A 335 16.14 -15.07 8.29
N HIS A 336 16.96 -14.46 9.14
CA HIS A 336 17.28 -15.04 10.44
C HIS A 336 15.93 -15.33 11.14
N PRO A 337 15.76 -16.45 11.89
CA PRO A 337 14.51 -16.76 12.59
C PRO A 337 13.99 -15.63 13.48
N LEU A 338 14.84 -14.70 13.93
CA LEU A 338 14.49 -13.46 14.61
C LEU A 338 13.95 -12.36 13.68
N MET A 339 13.98 -12.53 12.35
CA MET A 339 13.31 -11.65 11.40
C MET A 339 11.83 -12.06 11.23
N ALA A 340 11.11 -12.11 12.34
CA ALA A 340 9.65 -12.20 12.35
C ALA A 340 9.00 -10.92 11.81
N GLY A 341 9.54 -10.25 10.80
CA GLY A 341 9.04 -8.98 10.27
C GLY A 341 8.86 -7.92 11.38
N PRO A 342 8.67 -6.66 11.06
CA PRO A 342 8.36 -5.68 12.09
C PRO A 342 7.08 -6.12 12.78
N GLN A 343 7.17 -6.40 14.08
CA GLN A 343 5.97 -6.59 14.89
C GLN A 343 5.26 -5.24 14.87
N MET A 344 4.03 -5.24 14.37
CA MET A 344 3.20 -4.05 14.41
C MET A 344 2.80 -3.84 15.88
N PRO A 345 3.30 -2.81 16.59
CA PRO A 345 3.09 -2.66 18.04
C PRO A 345 1.61 -2.62 18.45
N TRP A 346 0.74 -2.22 17.50
CA TRP A 346 -0.70 -2.14 17.72
C TRP A 346 -1.46 -3.45 17.46
N ALA A 347 -0.86 -4.45 16.79
CA ALA A 347 -1.50 -5.74 16.52
C ALA A 347 -1.61 -6.63 17.77
N SER A 348 -0.84 -6.34 18.82
CA SER A 348 -0.84 -7.11 20.07
C SER A 348 -1.83 -6.61 21.13
N GLY A 349 -2.55 -5.52 20.89
CA GLY A 349 -3.46 -4.93 21.89
C GLY A 349 -2.76 -4.37 23.13
N ASP A 350 -1.44 -4.41 23.17
CA ASP A 350 -0.63 -3.94 24.30
C ASP A 350 -0.25 -2.47 24.10
N THR A 351 -1.01 -1.59 24.73
CA THR A 351 -0.80 -0.15 24.72
C THR A 351 0.48 0.28 25.45
N SER A 352 1.15 -0.61 26.19
CA SER A 352 2.36 -0.30 26.95
C SER A 352 3.61 -0.14 26.09
N GLN A 353 3.69 -0.80 24.93
CA GLN A 353 4.83 -0.71 24.02
C GLN A 353 4.81 0.55 23.14
N SER A 354 3.63 1.13 22.88
CA SER A 354 3.52 2.41 22.17
C SER A 354 4.17 3.56 22.96
N ASP A 355 4.14 3.49 24.29
CA ASP A 355 4.77 4.49 25.17
C ASP A 355 6.29 4.34 25.28
N GLU A 356 6.84 3.17 25.01
CA GLU A 356 8.27 2.91 25.08
C GLU A 356 9.03 3.45 23.86
N LEU A 357 8.42 3.42 22.68
CA LEU A 357 8.97 4.07 21.47
C LEU A 357 8.97 5.61 21.58
N VAL A 358 8.08 6.16 22.41
CA VAL A 358 8.03 7.60 22.71
C VAL A 358 9.15 8.03 23.67
N ARG A 359 9.68 7.11 24.51
CA ARG A 359 10.73 7.41 25.51
C ARG A 359 12.16 7.30 24.98
N ILE A 360 12.35 6.71 23.79
CA ILE A 360 13.69 6.50 23.18
C ILE A 360 14.01 7.58 22.11
N ALA A 361 13.03 8.42 21.76
CA ALA A 361 13.20 9.59 20.88
C ALA A 361 13.17 10.88 21.71
#